data_05e8d28fa4fc1b6c39b19f4f8685a5cf
#
_entry.id   05e8d28fa4fc1b6c39b19f4f8685a5cf
#
_cell.length_a   1.000
_cell.length_b   1.000
_cell.length_c   1.000
_cell.angle_alpha   90.00
_cell.angle_beta   90.00
_cell.angle_gamma   90.00
#
_symmetry.space_group_name_H-M   'P 1'
#
loop_
_entity.id
_entity.type
_entity.pdbx_description
1 polymer ?
#
loop_
_entity_poly.entity_id
_entity_poly.type
_entity_poly.pdbx_seq_one_letter_code
_entity_poly.pdbx_strand_id
1 'polypeptide(L)'
;MYAQFFGNYLLSHGITKEQLMHAMQEANNEHPKLGTLAMHAGYMSASEVDRVIIMQTHEDKRFGELAIREGYLTEAQVTELLQTQNPNFLLLGQALLNDGVINNEQLQSLIIGYQSENELYDADMSAETKDIVDHLVENFFVIAERPLSPGELSFLHLLFNDLVRFIGDDFSPVRPELCKEYPTNYCIRQQINGKFSIRTYIDMPESTCIAFASRYVNEDFHSFDEYVQSSLEDFLNLHNGLFNVNMSNEQGLELQLDVPNVVTDELVTFEHEAY
;
A
#
# COMPACT_ATOMS: atom_id res chain seq x y z
N MET A 1 -1.28 -1.39 4.73
CA MET A 1 -1.19 -0.29 3.81
C MET A 1 -2.11 -0.44 2.60
N TYR A 2 -2.11 -1.54 1.84
CA TYR A 2 -3.24 -1.86 0.95
C TYR A 2 -4.58 -1.73 1.65
N ALA A 3 -4.67 -2.09 2.95
CA ALA A 3 -5.85 -1.89 3.75
C ALA A 3 -6.22 -0.40 3.92
N GLN A 4 -5.24 0.49 4.01
CA GLN A 4 -5.48 1.92 4.18
C GLN A 4 -5.92 2.58 2.87
N PHE A 5 -5.36 2.16 1.74
CA PHE A 5 -5.84 2.58 0.41
C PHE A 5 -7.22 2.02 0.10
N PHE A 6 -7.40 0.74 0.37
CA PHE A 6 -8.70 0.12 0.22
C PHE A 6 -9.71 0.75 1.18
N GLY A 7 -9.29 1.14 2.38
CA GLY A 7 -10.10 1.91 3.32
C GLY A 7 -10.58 3.24 2.74
N ASN A 8 -9.71 4.03 2.13
CA ASN A 8 -10.09 5.28 1.47
C ASN A 8 -11.02 5.04 0.27
N TYR A 9 -10.73 4.00 -0.52
CA TYR A 9 -11.60 3.56 -1.60
C TYR A 9 -13.00 3.19 -1.08
N LEU A 10 -13.09 2.45 0.03
CA LEU A 10 -14.34 2.08 0.67
C LEU A 10 -15.13 3.31 1.15
N LEU A 11 -14.47 4.31 1.75
CA LEU A 11 -15.11 5.57 2.16
C LEU A 11 -15.74 6.30 0.96
N SER A 12 -15.04 6.35 -0.18
CA SER A 12 -15.58 6.96 -1.41
C SER A 12 -16.73 6.16 -2.02
N HIS A 13 -16.88 4.88 -1.65
CA HIS A 13 -17.91 3.97 -2.14
C HIS A 13 -19.03 3.66 -1.12
N GLY A 14 -19.21 4.55 -0.13
CA GLY A 14 -20.38 4.55 0.74
C GLY A 14 -20.22 3.80 2.06
N ILE A 15 -19.04 3.29 2.38
CA ILE A 15 -18.72 2.81 3.74
C ILE A 15 -18.51 4.02 4.65
N THR A 16 -19.14 4.03 5.81
CA THR A 16 -18.96 5.15 6.76
C THR A 16 -17.64 5.02 7.53
N LYS A 17 -17.15 6.15 8.05
CA LYS A 17 -15.92 6.17 8.84
C LYS A 17 -16.02 5.25 10.07
N GLU A 18 -17.18 5.21 10.72
CA GLU A 18 -17.41 4.36 11.90
C GLU A 18 -17.36 2.87 11.53
N GLN A 19 -17.97 2.48 10.40
CA GLN A 19 -17.92 1.12 9.87
C GLN A 19 -16.50 0.71 9.50
N LEU A 20 -15.78 1.60 8.84
CA LEU A 20 -14.39 1.36 8.48
C LEU A 20 -13.49 1.19 9.71
N MET A 21 -13.61 2.09 10.69
CA MET A 21 -12.83 2.00 11.94
C MET A 21 -13.11 0.71 12.72
N HIS A 22 -14.38 0.30 12.79
CA HIS A 22 -14.75 -0.98 13.42
C HIS A 22 -14.13 -2.15 12.67
N ALA A 23 -14.28 -2.21 11.35
CA ALA A 23 -13.69 -3.25 10.53
C ALA A 23 -12.16 -3.32 10.62
N MET A 24 -11.48 -2.17 10.72
CA MET A 24 -10.02 -2.11 10.92
C MET A 24 -9.57 -2.70 12.27
N GLN A 25 -10.37 -2.52 13.33
CA GLN A 25 -10.08 -3.13 14.63
C GLN A 25 -10.24 -4.65 14.60
N GLU A 26 -11.29 -5.13 13.93
CA GLU A 26 -11.57 -6.57 13.80
C GLU A 26 -10.66 -7.27 12.80
N ALA A 27 -10.20 -6.58 11.75
CA ALA A 27 -9.37 -7.15 10.70
C ALA A 27 -8.07 -7.79 11.22
N ASN A 28 -7.51 -7.30 12.32
CA ASN A 28 -6.30 -7.86 12.93
C ASN A 28 -6.52 -9.29 13.49
N ASN A 29 -7.76 -9.68 13.74
CA ASN A 29 -8.14 -10.98 14.28
C ASN A 29 -8.75 -11.90 13.21
N GLU A 30 -8.92 -11.40 11.99
CA GLU A 30 -9.59 -12.10 10.91
C GLU A 30 -8.62 -12.87 10.00
N HIS A 31 -9.16 -13.89 9.36
CA HIS A 31 -8.52 -14.57 8.24
C HIS A 31 -9.47 -14.54 7.05
N PRO A 32 -8.99 -14.21 5.83
CA PRO A 32 -9.84 -14.26 4.65
C PRO A 32 -10.40 -15.68 4.47
N LYS A 33 -11.70 -15.78 4.29
CA LYS A 33 -12.34 -17.07 4.00
C LYS A 33 -12.02 -17.51 2.56
N LEU A 34 -12.01 -18.81 2.31
CA LEU A 34 -11.69 -19.36 0.99
C LEU A 34 -12.58 -18.79 -0.13
N GLY A 35 -13.85 -18.49 0.16
CA GLY A 35 -14.74 -17.81 -0.79
C GLY A 35 -14.26 -16.40 -1.17
N THR A 36 -13.82 -15.62 -0.19
CA THR A 36 -13.24 -14.28 -0.42
C THR A 36 -11.97 -14.36 -1.25
N LEU A 37 -11.10 -15.34 -0.96
CA LEU A 37 -9.88 -15.59 -1.72
C LEU A 37 -10.19 -16.00 -3.17
N ALA A 38 -11.17 -16.87 -3.36
CA ALA A 38 -11.58 -17.35 -4.67
C ALA A 38 -12.20 -16.23 -5.53
N MET A 39 -12.97 -15.31 -4.91
CA MET A 39 -13.48 -14.11 -5.60
C MET A 39 -12.35 -13.16 -5.99
N HIS A 40 -11.40 -12.91 -5.10
CA HIS A 40 -10.24 -12.06 -5.38
C HIS A 40 -9.37 -12.62 -6.52
N ALA A 41 -9.13 -13.92 -6.53
CA ALA A 41 -8.39 -14.59 -7.60
C ALA A 41 -9.17 -14.73 -8.92
N GLY A 42 -10.44 -14.32 -8.95
CA GLY A 42 -11.30 -14.47 -10.13
C GLY A 42 -11.73 -15.91 -10.44
N TYR A 43 -11.53 -16.83 -9.48
CA TYR A 43 -11.92 -18.24 -9.66
C TYR A 43 -13.41 -18.49 -9.42
N MET A 44 -14.05 -17.66 -8.58
CA MET A 44 -15.47 -17.75 -8.29
C MET A 44 -16.12 -16.37 -8.32
N SER A 45 -17.36 -16.32 -8.76
CA SER A 45 -18.23 -15.15 -8.60
C SER A 45 -18.88 -15.14 -7.21
N ALA A 46 -19.37 -13.97 -6.78
CA ALA A 46 -20.11 -13.82 -5.52
C ALA A 46 -21.31 -14.77 -5.43
N SER A 47 -22.04 -14.92 -6.54
CA SER A 47 -23.22 -15.83 -6.60
C SER A 47 -22.87 -17.31 -6.44
N GLU A 48 -21.70 -17.74 -6.90
CA GLU A 48 -21.19 -19.09 -6.70
C GLU A 48 -20.74 -19.31 -5.27
N VAL A 49 -20.08 -18.30 -4.66
CA VAL A 49 -19.73 -18.31 -3.25
C VAL A 49 -20.98 -18.42 -2.37
N ASP A 50 -22.00 -17.63 -2.63
CA ASP A 50 -23.27 -17.67 -1.89
C ASP A 50 -23.94 -19.05 -1.99
N ARG A 51 -23.94 -19.67 -3.18
CA ARG A 51 -24.47 -21.02 -3.36
C ARG A 51 -23.73 -22.04 -2.49
N VAL A 52 -22.41 -22.00 -2.47
CA VAL A 52 -21.62 -22.92 -1.63
C VAL A 52 -21.88 -22.68 -0.14
N ILE A 53 -22.01 -21.41 0.30
CA ILE A 53 -22.38 -21.06 1.68
C ILE A 53 -23.76 -21.65 2.04
N ILE A 54 -24.75 -21.53 1.15
CA ILE A 54 -26.08 -22.14 1.36
C ILE A 54 -25.97 -23.65 1.48
N MET A 55 -25.19 -24.32 0.63
CA MET A 55 -24.96 -25.76 0.71
C MET A 55 -24.34 -26.17 2.04
N GLN A 56 -23.42 -25.38 2.59
CA GLN A 56 -22.85 -25.65 3.91
C GLN A 56 -23.86 -25.63 5.05
N THR A 57 -24.98 -24.92 4.91
CA THR A 57 -26.06 -24.96 5.92
C THR A 57 -26.83 -26.29 5.93
N HIS A 58 -26.72 -27.08 4.86
CA HIS A 58 -27.40 -28.34 4.71
C HIS A 58 -26.47 -29.55 4.74
N GLU A 59 -25.18 -29.36 4.54
CA GLU A 59 -24.18 -30.43 4.47
C GLU A 59 -23.01 -30.11 5.40
N ASP A 60 -22.62 -31.06 6.22
CA ASP A 60 -21.44 -30.94 7.10
C ASP A 60 -20.14 -31.18 6.29
N LYS A 61 -19.84 -30.25 5.39
CA LYS A 61 -18.65 -30.27 4.53
C LYS A 61 -17.96 -28.91 4.50
N ARG A 62 -16.66 -28.94 4.24
CA ARG A 62 -15.87 -27.71 4.10
C ARG A 62 -16.22 -26.99 2.79
N PHE A 63 -16.09 -25.68 2.78
CA PHE A 63 -16.35 -24.84 1.59
C PHE A 63 -15.60 -25.35 0.36
N GLY A 64 -14.28 -25.62 0.49
CA GLY A 64 -13.46 -26.12 -0.61
C GLY A 64 -13.94 -27.45 -1.19
N GLU A 65 -14.39 -28.40 -0.34
CA GLU A 65 -14.94 -29.69 -0.78
C GLU A 65 -16.22 -29.53 -1.60
N LEU A 66 -17.10 -28.62 -1.17
CA LEU A 66 -18.32 -28.33 -1.89
C LEU A 66 -18.05 -27.58 -3.20
N ALA A 67 -17.15 -26.58 -3.18
CA ALA A 67 -16.77 -25.84 -4.37
C ALA A 67 -16.12 -26.73 -5.44
N ILE A 68 -15.28 -27.69 -5.04
CA ILE A 68 -14.70 -28.69 -5.96
C ILE A 68 -15.80 -29.61 -6.52
N ARG A 69 -16.69 -30.11 -5.68
CA ARG A 69 -17.79 -31.00 -6.11
C ARG A 69 -18.71 -30.33 -7.14
N GLU A 70 -19.01 -29.06 -6.94
CA GLU A 70 -19.85 -28.28 -7.87
C GLU A 70 -19.07 -27.80 -9.12
N GLY A 71 -17.75 -28.04 -9.18
CA GLY A 71 -16.92 -27.67 -10.32
C GLY A 71 -16.53 -26.18 -10.35
N TYR A 72 -16.72 -25.46 -9.26
CA TYR A 72 -16.31 -24.05 -9.16
C TYR A 72 -14.81 -23.89 -8.91
N LEU A 73 -14.19 -24.83 -8.20
CA LEU A 73 -12.75 -24.86 -7.93
C LEU A 73 -12.16 -26.24 -8.25
N THR A 74 -10.88 -26.27 -8.53
CA THR A 74 -10.08 -27.50 -8.57
C THR A 74 -9.30 -27.67 -7.27
N GLU A 75 -8.84 -28.90 -6.97
CA GLU A 75 -7.96 -29.16 -5.80
C GLU A 75 -6.68 -28.31 -5.83
N ALA A 76 -6.11 -28.09 -7.02
CA ALA A 76 -4.92 -27.27 -7.20
C ALA A 76 -5.19 -25.80 -6.83
N GLN A 77 -6.31 -25.23 -7.29
CA GLN A 77 -6.70 -23.85 -6.95
C GLN A 77 -6.99 -23.68 -5.46
N VAL A 78 -7.63 -24.65 -4.82
CA VAL A 78 -7.84 -24.60 -3.35
C VAL A 78 -6.50 -24.62 -2.61
N THR A 79 -5.55 -25.45 -3.05
CA THR A 79 -4.23 -25.52 -2.45
C THR A 79 -3.46 -24.22 -2.66
N GLU A 80 -3.49 -23.66 -3.85
CA GLU A 80 -2.88 -22.37 -4.20
C GLU A 80 -3.43 -21.25 -3.31
N LEU A 81 -4.75 -21.08 -3.24
CA LEU A 81 -5.41 -20.06 -2.44
C LEU A 81 -5.07 -20.13 -0.95
N LEU A 82 -4.88 -21.34 -0.41
CA LEU A 82 -4.53 -21.55 1.00
C LEU A 82 -3.03 -21.36 1.29
N GLN A 83 -2.16 -21.45 0.29
CA GLN A 83 -0.71 -21.30 0.43
C GLN A 83 -0.22 -19.91 0.04
N THR A 84 -0.96 -19.19 -0.78
CA THR A 84 -0.58 -17.85 -1.24
C THR A 84 -0.76 -16.85 -0.10
N GLN A 85 0.22 -15.99 0.06
CA GLN A 85 0.12 -14.87 0.99
C GLN A 85 -0.97 -13.91 0.51
N ASN A 86 -1.97 -13.69 1.35
CA ASN A 86 -3.15 -12.92 0.97
C ASN A 86 -2.92 -11.42 1.18
N PRO A 87 -3.39 -10.57 0.27
CA PRO A 87 -3.33 -9.14 0.46
C PRO A 87 -4.07 -8.69 1.73
N ASN A 88 -3.42 -7.86 2.55
CA ASN A 88 -4.00 -7.39 3.82
C ASN A 88 -5.35 -6.67 3.66
N PHE A 89 -5.63 -6.07 2.51
CA PHE A 89 -6.90 -5.40 2.27
C PHE A 89 -8.10 -6.38 2.26
N LEU A 90 -7.88 -7.66 1.93
CA LEU A 90 -8.93 -8.67 2.00
C LEU A 90 -9.42 -8.95 3.43
N LEU A 91 -8.54 -8.74 4.43
CA LEU A 91 -8.92 -8.84 5.84
C LEU A 91 -9.98 -7.79 6.19
N LEU A 92 -9.80 -6.56 5.69
CA LEU A 92 -10.76 -5.48 5.88
C LEU A 92 -12.09 -5.78 5.18
N GLY A 93 -12.04 -6.28 3.94
CA GLY A 93 -13.23 -6.73 3.22
C GLY A 93 -13.95 -7.88 3.94
N GLN A 94 -13.20 -8.83 4.51
CA GLN A 94 -13.77 -9.95 5.27
C GLN A 94 -14.43 -9.48 6.58
N ALA A 95 -13.81 -8.51 7.28
CA ALA A 95 -14.39 -7.93 8.49
C ALA A 95 -15.74 -7.25 8.17
N LEU A 96 -15.81 -6.44 7.11
CA LEU A 96 -17.05 -5.81 6.66
C LEU A 96 -18.15 -6.82 6.28
N LEU A 97 -17.77 -7.96 5.67
CA LEU A 97 -18.70 -9.07 5.41
C LEU A 97 -19.22 -9.71 6.70
N ASN A 98 -18.32 -9.98 7.67
CA ASN A 98 -18.68 -10.60 8.93
C ASN A 98 -19.61 -9.72 9.76
N ASP A 99 -19.42 -8.40 9.70
CA ASP A 99 -20.26 -7.38 10.34
C ASP A 99 -21.61 -7.17 9.61
N GLY A 100 -21.78 -7.78 8.42
CA GLY A 100 -22.97 -7.59 7.61
C GLY A 100 -23.13 -6.19 7.02
N VAL A 101 -22.04 -5.40 6.99
CA VAL A 101 -22.01 -4.06 6.37
C VAL A 101 -22.13 -4.16 4.85
N ILE A 102 -21.50 -5.18 4.28
CA ILE A 102 -21.55 -5.49 2.85
C ILE A 102 -21.87 -6.98 2.65
N ASN A 103 -22.37 -7.34 1.47
CA ASN A 103 -22.54 -8.72 1.03
C ASN A 103 -21.44 -9.14 0.04
N ASN A 104 -21.43 -10.41 -0.38
CA ASN A 104 -20.41 -10.93 -1.30
C ASN A 104 -20.40 -10.22 -2.66
N GLU A 105 -21.57 -9.84 -3.20
CA GLU A 105 -21.69 -9.11 -4.47
C GLU A 105 -21.06 -7.71 -4.36
N GLN A 106 -21.33 -7.01 -3.26
CA GLN A 106 -20.74 -5.70 -2.99
C GLN A 106 -19.23 -5.82 -2.79
N LEU A 107 -18.77 -6.81 -2.02
CA LEU A 107 -17.34 -7.03 -1.84
C LEU A 107 -16.64 -7.33 -3.17
N GLN A 108 -17.21 -8.21 -4.01
CA GLN A 108 -16.65 -8.52 -5.33
C GLN A 108 -16.55 -7.26 -6.19
N SER A 109 -17.59 -6.43 -6.22
CA SER A 109 -17.61 -5.17 -6.97
C SER A 109 -16.55 -4.21 -6.47
N LEU A 110 -16.39 -4.10 -5.15
CA LEU A 110 -15.38 -3.24 -4.53
C LEU A 110 -13.95 -3.75 -4.81
N ILE A 111 -13.71 -5.06 -4.77
CA ILE A 111 -12.40 -5.64 -5.10
C ILE A 111 -12.06 -5.39 -6.57
N ILE A 112 -12.98 -5.68 -7.49
CA ILE A 112 -12.75 -5.49 -8.93
C ILE A 112 -12.52 -4.01 -9.25
N GLY A 113 -13.34 -3.12 -8.70
CA GLY A 113 -13.19 -1.68 -8.90
C GLY A 113 -11.85 -1.17 -8.35
N TYR A 114 -11.48 -1.57 -7.14
CA TYR A 114 -10.21 -1.23 -6.53
C TYR A 114 -8.99 -1.73 -7.33
N GLN A 115 -9.04 -2.99 -7.79
CA GLN A 115 -8.00 -3.55 -8.65
C GLN A 115 -7.92 -2.81 -10.00
N SER A 116 -9.08 -2.55 -10.63
CA SER A 116 -9.14 -1.82 -11.90
C SER A 116 -8.60 -0.40 -11.78
N GLU A 117 -8.91 0.32 -10.70
CA GLU A 117 -8.32 1.63 -10.43
C GLU A 117 -6.80 1.54 -10.23
N ASN A 118 -6.31 0.53 -9.50
CA ASN A 118 -4.87 0.34 -9.30
C ASN A 118 -4.15 -0.18 -10.56
N GLU A 119 -4.77 -1.05 -11.35
CA GLU A 119 -4.22 -1.48 -12.66
C GLU A 119 -4.19 -0.34 -13.66
N LEU A 120 -5.20 0.55 -13.67
CA LEU A 120 -5.19 1.77 -14.45
C LEU A 120 -4.04 2.71 -14.01
N TYR A 121 -3.72 2.72 -12.73
CA TYR A 121 -2.60 3.49 -12.19
C TYR A 121 -1.24 2.90 -12.59
N ASP A 122 -1.08 1.59 -12.71
CA ASP A 122 0.14 0.96 -13.24
C ASP A 122 0.23 1.01 -14.78
N ALA A 123 -0.91 0.96 -15.46
CA ALA A 123 -0.98 1.01 -16.93
C ALA A 123 -0.97 2.45 -17.48
N ASP A 124 -1.36 3.43 -16.69
CA ASP A 124 -1.53 4.84 -17.10
C ASP A 124 -0.35 5.74 -16.73
N MET A 125 0.81 5.14 -16.41
CA MET A 125 2.05 5.87 -16.60
C MET A 125 2.18 6.08 -18.12
N SER A 126 1.86 7.27 -18.59
CA SER A 126 2.11 7.63 -19.98
C SER A 126 3.57 7.31 -20.30
N ALA A 127 3.86 6.90 -21.51
CA ALA A 127 5.27 6.67 -21.93
C ALA A 127 6.15 7.88 -21.57
N GLU A 128 5.56 9.06 -21.51
CA GLU A 128 6.16 10.34 -21.14
C GLU A 128 6.51 10.39 -19.63
N THR A 129 5.62 9.95 -18.73
CA THR A 129 5.90 9.89 -17.28
C THR A 129 6.97 8.87 -16.95
N LYS A 130 6.97 7.72 -17.62
CA LYS A 130 8.01 6.70 -17.49
C LYS A 130 9.37 7.24 -17.93
N ASP A 131 9.43 7.94 -19.06
CA ASP A 131 10.66 8.56 -19.58
C ASP A 131 11.20 9.61 -18.59
N ILE A 132 10.34 10.42 -17.99
CA ILE A 132 10.71 11.38 -16.93
C ILE A 132 11.32 10.66 -15.71
N VAL A 133 10.68 9.60 -15.23
CA VAL A 133 11.17 8.84 -14.07
C VAL A 133 12.50 8.16 -14.36
N ASP A 134 12.63 7.53 -15.52
CA ASP A 134 13.88 6.89 -15.96
C ASP A 134 15.02 7.92 -16.03
N HIS A 135 14.78 9.12 -16.56
CA HIS A 135 15.77 10.21 -16.55
C HIS A 135 16.10 10.73 -15.15
N LEU A 136 15.14 10.83 -14.25
CA LEU A 136 15.39 11.24 -12.86
C LEU A 136 16.28 10.22 -12.15
N VAL A 137 16.02 8.94 -12.33
CA VAL A 137 16.81 7.85 -11.74
C VAL A 137 18.21 7.81 -12.37
N GLU A 138 18.34 7.91 -13.70
CA GLU A 138 19.63 7.98 -14.38
C GLU A 138 20.47 9.16 -13.88
N ASN A 139 19.88 10.35 -13.76
CA ASN A 139 20.56 11.52 -13.24
C ASN A 139 21.03 11.32 -11.79
N PHE A 140 20.19 10.71 -10.94
CA PHE A 140 20.55 10.38 -9.58
C PHE A 140 21.73 9.40 -9.53
N PHE A 141 21.77 8.41 -10.44
CA PHE A 141 22.85 7.44 -10.53
C PHE A 141 24.19 8.00 -10.96
N VAL A 142 24.19 8.87 -11.95
CA VAL A 142 25.44 9.54 -12.41
C VAL A 142 26.08 10.33 -11.26
N ILE A 143 25.27 10.71 -10.30
CA ILE A 143 25.71 11.55 -9.18
C ILE A 143 26.09 10.71 -7.95
N ALA A 144 25.55 9.49 -7.78
CA ALA A 144 25.89 8.59 -6.68
C ALA A 144 27.32 8.05 -6.84
N GLU A 145 28.12 8.14 -5.78
CA GLU A 145 29.55 7.73 -5.80
C GLU A 145 29.75 6.20 -5.75
N ARG A 146 28.69 5.43 -5.53
CA ARG A 146 28.70 3.97 -5.49
C ARG A 146 27.53 3.37 -6.28
N PRO A 147 27.68 2.14 -6.78
CA PRO A 147 26.56 1.45 -7.38
C PRO A 147 25.49 1.16 -6.31
N LEU A 148 24.23 1.40 -6.67
CA LEU A 148 23.09 1.08 -5.83
C LEU A 148 22.75 -0.41 -5.95
N SER A 149 22.29 -1.00 -4.86
CA SER A 149 21.74 -2.34 -4.88
C SER A 149 20.39 -2.37 -5.64
N PRO A 150 19.93 -3.54 -6.11
CA PRO A 150 18.62 -3.65 -6.76
C PRO A 150 17.46 -3.12 -5.89
N GLY A 151 17.54 -3.30 -4.56
CA GLY A 151 16.52 -2.78 -3.64
C GLY A 151 16.53 -1.26 -3.52
N GLU A 152 17.71 -0.63 -3.49
CA GLU A 152 17.84 0.84 -3.50
C GLU A 152 17.34 1.43 -4.83
N LEU A 153 17.59 0.74 -5.93
CA LEU A 153 17.05 1.08 -7.25
C LEU A 153 15.54 1.06 -7.26
N SER A 154 14.94 -0.06 -6.84
CA SER A 154 13.48 -0.21 -6.79
C SER A 154 12.85 0.85 -5.89
N PHE A 155 13.50 1.17 -4.75
CA PHE A 155 13.06 2.23 -3.85
C PHE A 155 13.05 3.61 -4.53
N LEU A 156 14.13 3.97 -5.23
CA LEU A 156 14.27 5.27 -5.89
C LEU A 156 13.32 5.41 -7.10
N HIS A 157 13.21 4.38 -7.92
CA HIS A 157 12.25 4.38 -9.03
C HIS A 157 10.82 4.62 -8.52
N LEU A 158 10.46 3.93 -7.45
CA LEU A 158 9.16 4.09 -6.83
C LEU A 158 8.99 5.49 -6.24
N LEU A 159 10.02 6.02 -5.54
CA LEU A 159 9.96 7.35 -4.96
C LEU A 159 9.75 8.44 -6.02
N PHE A 160 10.53 8.41 -7.09
CA PHE A 160 10.38 9.39 -8.17
C PHE A 160 9.04 9.25 -8.90
N ASN A 161 8.56 8.01 -9.05
CA ASN A 161 7.25 7.76 -9.61
C ASN A 161 6.13 8.36 -8.74
N ASP A 162 6.19 8.13 -7.42
CA ASP A 162 5.23 8.69 -6.47
C ASP A 162 5.29 10.23 -6.45
N LEU A 163 6.50 10.81 -6.50
CA LEU A 163 6.68 12.26 -6.54
C LEU A 163 6.09 12.85 -7.83
N VAL A 164 6.43 12.30 -8.99
CA VAL A 164 5.89 12.79 -10.28
C VAL A 164 4.36 12.68 -10.30
N ARG A 165 3.83 11.58 -9.80
CA ARG A 165 2.40 11.30 -9.82
C ARG A 165 1.59 12.19 -8.88
N PHE A 166 2.05 12.37 -7.65
CA PHE A 166 1.27 13.04 -6.60
C PHE A 166 1.65 14.50 -6.38
N ILE A 167 2.90 14.85 -6.67
CA ILE A 167 3.42 16.20 -6.39
C ILE A 167 3.62 16.99 -7.69
N GLY A 168 4.06 16.32 -8.76
CA GLY A 168 4.35 16.93 -10.06
C GLY A 168 5.78 16.64 -10.51
N ASP A 169 6.11 17.06 -11.73
CA ASP A 169 7.39 16.84 -12.39
C ASP A 169 8.32 18.07 -12.35
N ASP A 170 7.92 19.10 -11.62
CA ASP A 170 8.66 20.38 -11.51
C ASP A 170 9.77 20.38 -10.44
N PHE A 171 10.46 19.25 -10.26
CA PHE A 171 11.59 19.10 -9.36
C PHE A 171 12.79 18.43 -10.07
N SER A 172 13.96 18.57 -9.48
CA SER A 172 15.18 17.90 -9.95
C SER A 172 15.95 17.34 -8.78
N PRO A 173 16.37 16.06 -8.83
CA PRO A 173 17.23 15.51 -7.79
C PRO A 173 18.59 16.23 -7.79
N VAL A 174 19.10 16.52 -6.61
CA VAL A 174 20.44 17.02 -6.41
C VAL A 174 21.37 15.89 -6.00
N ARG A 175 22.68 16.15 -6.04
CA ARG A 175 23.69 15.16 -5.65
C ARG A 175 23.42 14.63 -4.24
N PRO A 176 23.28 13.31 -4.06
CA PRO A 176 23.15 12.71 -2.75
C PRO A 176 24.48 12.78 -2.00
N GLU A 177 24.41 13.10 -0.72
CA GLU A 177 25.57 13.17 0.17
C GLU A 177 25.39 12.18 1.32
N LEU A 178 26.45 11.40 1.60
CA LEU A 178 26.47 10.54 2.77
C LEU A 178 26.73 11.37 4.03
N CYS A 179 25.89 11.16 5.04
CA CYS A 179 26.04 11.84 6.33
C CYS A 179 25.87 10.88 7.51
N LYS A 180 26.45 11.24 8.65
CA LYS A 180 26.26 10.54 9.94
C LYS A 180 25.34 11.28 10.88
N GLU A 181 25.19 12.57 10.62
CA GLU A 181 24.35 13.45 11.40
C GLU A 181 23.60 14.37 10.44
N TYR A 182 22.32 14.57 10.69
CA TYR A 182 21.47 15.43 9.88
C TYR A 182 20.59 16.31 10.77
N PRO A 183 20.70 17.64 10.68
CA PRO A 183 19.79 18.55 11.38
C PRO A 183 18.45 18.59 10.65
N THR A 184 17.39 18.25 11.35
CA THR A 184 16.04 18.20 10.77
C THR A 184 15.32 19.54 10.91
N ASN A 185 14.39 19.80 9.99
CA ASN A 185 13.36 20.83 10.08
C ASN A 185 12.05 20.18 10.54
N TYR A 186 11.18 19.82 9.60
CA TYR A 186 9.97 19.01 9.81
C TYR A 186 10.21 17.65 9.16
N CYS A 187 10.67 16.72 9.96
CA CYS A 187 11.12 15.42 9.48
C CYS A 187 10.10 14.34 9.83
N ILE A 188 9.53 13.71 8.81
CA ILE A 188 8.71 12.52 8.95
C ILE A 188 9.62 11.32 8.78
N ARG A 189 9.56 10.38 9.71
CA ARG A 189 10.33 9.15 9.64
C ARG A 189 9.46 7.92 9.83
N GLN A 190 9.87 6.82 9.18
CA GLN A 190 9.22 5.53 9.33
C GLN A 190 10.24 4.40 9.29
N GLN A 191 10.07 3.42 10.15
CA GLN A 191 10.89 2.20 10.22
C GLN A 191 10.22 1.10 9.40
N ILE A 192 11.01 0.42 8.58
CA ILE A 192 10.66 -0.81 7.89
C ILE A 192 11.46 -1.93 8.53
N ASN A 193 10.80 -2.96 9.02
CA ASN A 193 11.40 -4.10 9.72
C ASN A 193 11.12 -5.40 8.96
N GLY A 194 12.01 -6.39 9.12
CA GLY A 194 11.85 -7.71 8.50
C GLY A 194 13.19 -8.41 8.31
N LYS A 195 13.38 -9.02 7.16
CA LYS A 195 14.67 -9.68 6.81
C LYS A 195 15.83 -8.68 6.76
N PHE A 196 15.55 -7.43 6.52
CA PHE A 196 16.43 -6.29 6.71
C PHE A 196 15.67 -5.16 7.41
N SER A 197 16.39 -4.15 7.85
CA SER A 197 15.81 -2.99 8.56
C SER A 197 16.25 -1.72 7.85
N ILE A 198 15.29 -0.91 7.45
CA ILE A 198 15.52 0.40 6.82
C ILE A 198 14.73 1.44 7.60
N ARG A 199 15.30 2.61 7.78
CA ARG A 199 14.58 3.78 8.26
C ARG A 199 14.60 4.86 7.17
N THR A 200 13.42 5.29 6.79
CA THR A 200 13.22 6.32 5.78
C THR A 200 12.84 7.63 6.42
N TYR A 201 13.26 8.72 5.79
CA TYR A 201 13.06 10.07 6.29
C TYR A 201 12.63 10.97 5.13
N ILE A 202 11.69 11.87 5.39
CA ILE A 202 11.39 13.02 4.53
C ILE A 202 11.49 14.25 5.41
N ASP A 203 12.44 15.14 5.11
CA ASP A 203 12.63 16.38 5.83
C ASP A 203 12.45 17.58 4.92
N MET A 204 11.66 18.53 5.37
CA MET A 204 11.35 19.73 4.59
C MET A 204 11.18 20.95 5.50
N PRO A 205 11.51 22.16 5.02
CA PRO A 205 11.09 23.40 5.66
C PRO A 205 9.56 23.50 5.71
N GLU A 206 9.03 24.22 6.69
CA GLU A 206 7.57 24.38 6.90
C GLU A 206 6.81 24.78 5.62
N SER A 207 7.33 25.77 4.89
CA SER A 207 6.70 26.22 3.65
C SER A 207 6.63 25.13 2.57
N THR A 208 7.62 24.27 2.50
CA THR A 208 7.65 23.13 1.58
C THR A 208 6.70 22.03 2.03
N CYS A 209 6.61 21.76 3.34
CA CYS A 209 5.61 20.83 3.89
C CYS A 209 4.18 21.22 3.50
N ILE A 210 3.84 22.51 3.66
CA ILE A 210 2.53 23.05 3.30
C ILE A 210 2.26 22.89 1.79
N ALA A 211 3.22 23.27 0.95
CA ALA A 211 3.09 23.16 -0.50
C ALA A 211 2.98 21.69 -0.97
N PHE A 212 3.79 20.82 -0.36
CA PHE A 212 3.78 19.38 -0.64
C PHE A 212 2.42 18.76 -0.28
N ALA A 213 1.95 18.98 0.95
CA ALA A 213 0.67 18.49 1.41
C ALA A 213 -0.48 19.02 0.54
N SER A 214 -0.44 20.31 0.19
CA SER A 214 -1.47 20.91 -0.67
C SER A 214 -1.56 20.24 -2.03
N ARG A 215 -0.43 19.92 -2.66
CA ARG A 215 -0.39 19.18 -3.92
C ARG A 215 -0.86 17.73 -3.75
N TYR A 216 -0.39 17.06 -2.70
CA TYR A 216 -0.66 15.65 -2.45
C TYR A 216 -2.14 15.36 -2.27
N VAL A 217 -2.87 16.19 -1.50
CA VAL A 217 -4.31 15.99 -1.25
C VAL A 217 -5.20 16.86 -2.14
N ASN A 218 -4.60 17.71 -3.00
CA ASN A 218 -5.29 18.67 -3.87
C ASN A 218 -6.21 19.63 -3.09
N GLU A 219 -5.67 20.15 -1.96
CA GLU A 219 -6.33 21.15 -1.11
C GLU A 219 -5.36 22.29 -0.78
N ASP A 220 -5.85 23.51 -0.59
CA ASP A 220 -5.02 24.68 -0.27
C ASP A 220 -4.81 24.79 1.25
N PHE A 221 -3.64 24.44 1.73
CA PHE A 221 -3.21 24.71 3.10
C PHE A 221 -2.42 26.03 3.18
N HIS A 222 -2.60 26.76 4.28
CA HIS A 222 -1.98 28.07 4.50
C HIS A 222 -1.06 28.12 5.75
N SER A 223 -1.10 27.09 6.56
CA SER A 223 -0.29 26.93 7.77
C SER A 223 0.02 25.46 8.01
N PHE A 224 1.14 25.20 8.71
CA PHE A 224 1.46 23.86 9.15
C PHE A 224 0.55 23.49 10.34
N ASP A 225 -0.30 22.50 10.14
CA ASP A 225 -1.23 21.98 11.13
C ASP A 225 -1.26 20.44 11.11
N GLU A 226 -2.14 19.84 11.88
CA GLU A 226 -2.30 18.38 11.94
C GLU A 226 -2.70 17.73 10.60
N TYR A 227 -3.37 18.47 9.70
CA TYR A 227 -3.74 17.95 8.39
C TYR A 227 -2.54 17.90 7.46
N VAL A 228 -1.70 18.95 7.46
CA VAL A 228 -0.44 18.97 6.73
C VAL A 228 0.46 17.83 7.23
N GLN A 229 0.63 17.72 8.55
CA GLN A 229 1.42 16.64 9.15
C GLN A 229 0.90 15.26 8.73
N SER A 230 -0.39 15.00 8.87
CA SER A 230 -1.02 13.73 8.50
C SER A 230 -0.85 13.40 7.02
N SER A 231 -0.92 14.40 6.14
CA SER A 231 -0.70 14.23 4.70
C SER A 231 0.73 13.78 4.38
N LEU A 232 1.72 14.33 5.07
CA LEU A 232 3.13 13.94 4.91
C LEU A 232 3.39 12.53 5.47
N GLU A 233 2.83 12.21 6.64
CA GLU A 233 2.89 10.87 7.23
C GLU A 233 2.23 9.84 6.30
N ASP A 234 1.10 10.18 5.69
CA ASP A 234 0.39 9.32 4.74
C ASP A 234 1.21 9.09 3.47
N PHE A 235 1.81 10.13 2.90
CA PHE A 235 2.68 9.99 1.73
C PHE A 235 3.88 9.06 2.01
N LEU A 236 4.59 9.23 3.13
CA LEU A 236 5.72 8.37 3.46
C LEU A 236 5.26 6.93 3.71
N ASN A 237 4.15 6.78 4.41
CA ASN A 237 3.54 5.48 4.66
C ASN A 237 3.07 4.81 3.37
N LEU A 238 2.52 5.56 2.42
CA LEU A 238 2.17 5.13 1.08
C LEU A 238 3.39 4.56 0.34
N HIS A 239 4.41 5.38 0.19
CA HIS A 239 5.61 5.03 -0.53
C HIS A 239 6.28 3.76 0.05
N ASN A 240 6.51 3.73 1.36
CA ASN A 240 7.13 2.59 2.04
C ASN A 240 6.34 1.30 1.90
N GLY A 241 5.04 1.38 1.78
CA GLY A 241 4.26 0.21 1.60
C GLY A 241 4.17 -0.29 0.17
N LEU A 242 4.16 0.59 -0.80
CA LEU A 242 4.35 0.19 -2.18
C LEU A 242 5.71 -0.50 -2.34
N PHE A 243 6.75 0.04 -1.70
CA PHE A 243 8.06 -0.61 -1.65
C PHE A 243 8.01 -2.00 -1.00
N ASN A 244 7.30 -2.15 0.13
CA ASN A 244 7.10 -3.45 0.78
C ASN A 244 6.43 -4.44 -0.16
N VAL A 245 5.42 -4.02 -0.90
CA VAL A 245 4.74 -4.87 -1.90
C VAL A 245 5.69 -5.29 -3.01
N ASN A 246 6.48 -4.34 -3.55
CA ASN A 246 7.47 -4.68 -4.57
C ASN A 246 8.49 -5.70 -4.06
N MET A 247 9.00 -5.53 -2.84
CA MET A 247 9.92 -6.49 -2.23
C MET A 247 9.28 -7.86 -2.01
N SER A 248 8.01 -7.91 -1.63
CA SER A 248 7.27 -9.16 -1.49
C SER A 248 7.10 -9.87 -2.84
N ASN A 249 6.68 -9.14 -3.87
CA ASN A 249 6.42 -9.70 -5.19
C ASN A 249 7.70 -10.13 -5.93
N GLU A 250 8.76 -9.31 -5.85
CA GLU A 250 9.99 -9.56 -6.62
C GLU A 250 10.97 -10.48 -5.89
N GLN A 251 11.02 -10.41 -4.57
CA GLN A 251 12.04 -11.09 -3.76
C GLN A 251 11.48 -12.04 -2.71
N GLY A 252 10.15 -12.13 -2.57
CA GLY A 252 9.50 -12.95 -1.55
C GLY A 252 9.83 -12.49 -0.12
N LEU A 253 10.05 -11.19 0.09
CA LEU A 253 10.43 -10.62 1.39
C LEU A 253 9.21 -10.05 2.09
N GLU A 254 8.92 -10.55 3.29
CA GLU A 254 7.92 -9.98 4.18
C GLU A 254 8.55 -8.88 5.03
N LEU A 255 8.05 -7.67 4.87
CA LEU A 255 8.46 -6.51 5.65
C LEU A 255 7.27 -5.95 6.43
N GLN A 256 7.54 -5.33 7.56
CA GLN A 256 6.55 -4.69 8.42
C GLN A 256 6.89 -3.21 8.57
N LEU A 257 5.88 -2.37 8.50
CA LEU A 257 6.02 -0.93 8.67
C LEU A 257 5.60 -0.55 10.07
N ASP A 258 6.44 0.25 10.75
CA ASP A 258 6.01 0.93 11.96
C ASP A 258 5.11 2.13 11.60
N VAL A 259 4.44 2.71 12.57
CA VAL A 259 3.70 3.96 12.38
C VAL A 259 4.69 5.09 12.12
N PRO A 260 4.47 5.92 11.07
CA PRO A 260 5.30 7.11 10.87
C PRO A 260 5.21 8.06 12.07
N ASN A 261 6.26 8.81 12.29
CA ASN A 261 6.27 9.84 13.32
C ASN A 261 7.07 11.06 12.88
N VAL A 262 6.69 12.22 13.41
CA VAL A 262 7.33 13.50 13.14
C VAL A 262 8.37 13.83 14.19
N VAL A 263 9.48 14.40 13.73
CA VAL A 263 10.57 14.95 14.54
C VAL A 263 10.86 16.35 14.01
N THR A 264 10.95 17.34 14.89
CA THR A 264 11.19 18.73 14.51
C THR A 264 12.41 19.28 15.24
N ASP A 265 13.25 20.01 14.53
CA ASP A 265 14.43 20.71 15.09
C ASP A 265 15.36 19.79 15.91
N GLU A 266 15.50 18.53 15.52
CA GLU A 266 16.38 17.56 16.17
C GLU A 266 17.61 17.27 15.30
N LEU A 267 18.71 16.84 15.94
CA LEU A 267 19.85 16.27 15.26
C LEU A 267 19.68 14.74 15.20
N VAL A 268 19.37 14.24 14.01
CA VAL A 268 19.29 12.79 13.77
C VAL A 268 20.70 12.24 13.57
N THR A 269 21.06 11.20 14.31
CA THR A 269 22.34 10.50 14.17
C THR A 269 22.12 9.11 13.62
N PHE A 270 23.01 8.68 12.72
CA PHE A 270 22.96 7.36 12.07
C PHE A 270 24.11 6.48 12.56
N GLU A 271 23.83 5.21 12.83
CA GLU A 271 24.87 4.22 13.19
C GLU A 271 25.86 3.99 12.04
N HIS A 272 25.36 4.06 10.81
CA HIS A 272 26.12 4.01 9.57
C HIS A 272 25.84 5.28 8.76
N GLU A 273 26.69 5.57 7.78
CA GLU A 273 26.42 6.66 6.85
C GLU A 273 25.11 6.41 6.11
N ALA A 274 24.26 7.44 6.03
CA ALA A 274 22.96 7.44 5.35
C ALA A 274 22.94 8.47 4.22
N TYR A 275 22.14 8.20 3.19
CA TYR A 275 21.81 9.17 2.15
C TYR A 275 20.57 9.93 2.51
#